data_3b06c9dcd8ca6d956af41d70c9874da2
#
_entry.id   3b06c9dcd8ca6d956af41d70c9874da2
#
_cell.length_a   1.000
_cell.length_b   1.000
_cell.length_c   1.000
_cell.angle_alpha   90.00
_cell.angle_beta   90.00
_cell.angle_gamma   90.00
#
_symmetry.space_group_name_H-M   'P 1'
#
loop_
_entity.id
_entity.type
_entity.pdbx_description
1 polymer ?
#
loop_
_entity_poly.entity_id
_entity_poly.type
_entity_poly.pdbx_seq_one_letter_code
_entity_poly.pdbx_strand_id
1 'polypeptide(L)'
;MYFYIINGSDATLIGRQDSYDKIVAQETYPARIDHPDSRSVLSYSESEGVHWEYIPLTQRELRERAYETEKCITYAGEILTVDEANKRWQEYQAEGNVKSAELTALIVSAKTNIRERYPDN
;
A
#
# COMPACT_ATOMS: atom_id res chain seq x y z
N MET A 1 29.32 -1.85 3.37
CA MET A 1 29.05 -0.93 2.26
C MET A 1 27.86 -1.39 1.42
N TYR A 2 27.03 -0.48 0.97
CA TYR A 2 25.83 -0.77 0.21
C TYR A 2 26.01 -0.30 -1.23
N PHE A 3 25.63 -1.13 -2.19
CA PHE A 3 25.75 -0.85 -3.63
C PHE A 3 24.38 -0.66 -4.25
N TYR A 4 24.26 0.33 -5.14
CA TYR A 4 22.99 0.67 -5.77
C TYR A 4 23.18 0.80 -7.27
N ILE A 5 22.26 0.22 -8.04
CA ILE A 5 22.14 0.50 -9.47
C ILE A 5 21.33 1.78 -9.63
N ILE A 6 21.84 2.71 -10.42
CA ILE A 6 21.16 3.98 -10.68
C ILE A 6 20.59 3.96 -12.10
N ASN A 7 19.31 4.27 -12.21
CA ASN A 7 18.60 4.40 -13.47
C ASN A 7 17.81 5.73 -13.46
N GLY A 8 18.38 6.75 -14.06
CA GLY A 8 17.85 8.11 -13.95
C GLY A 8 17.93 8.61 -12.51
N SER A 9 16.80 8.86 -11.89
CA SER A 9 16.69 9.22 -10.46
C SER A 9 16.39 8.02 -9.55
N ASP A 10 16.13 6.85 -10.13
CA ASP A 10 15.81 5.64 -9.36
C ASP A 10 17.07 4.94 -8.87
N ALA A 11 17.02 4.44 -7.64
CA ALA A 11 18.09 3.65 -7.05
C ALA A 11 17.57 2.29 -6.63
N THR A 12 18.32 1.23 -6.92
CA THR A 12 17.98 -0.14 -6.52
C THR A 12 19.16 -0.75 -5.78
N LEU A 13 18.91 -1.21 -4.56
CA LEU A 13 19.93 -1.90 -3.76
C LEU A 13 20.26 -3.25 -4.38
N ILE A 14 21.57 -3.54 -4.49
CA ILE A 14 22.07 -4.80 -4.97
C ILE A 14 22.97 -5.45 -3.91
N GLY A 15 23.06 -6.78 -3.91
CA GLY A 15 23.81 -7.50 -2.88
C GLY A 15 25.32 -7.39 -3.00
N ARG A 16 25.81 -7.14 -4.21
CA ARG A 16 27.25 -7.04 -4.50
C ARG A 16 27.48 -6.17 -5.74
N GLN A 17 28.71 -5.72 -5.92
CA GLN A 17 29.09 -4.99 -7.11
C GLN A 17 29.18 -5.96 -8.30
N ASP A 18 28.33 -5.73 -9.30
CA ASP A 18 28.31 -6.47 -10.57
C ASP A 18 28.67 -5.54 -11.75
N SER A 19 28.66 -6.07 -12.96
CA SER A 19 29.03 -5.36 -14.17
C SER A 19 27.90 -4.47 -14.70
N TYR A 20 27.46 -3.50 -13.91
CA TYR A 20 26.45 -2.51 -14.31
C TYR A 20 27.11 -1.21 -14.72
N ASP A 21 26.48 -0.48 -15.63
CA ASP A 21 27.02 0.76 -16.19
C ASP A 21 27.14 1.89 -15.17
N LYS A 22 26.24 1.96 -14.20
CA LYS A 22 26.28 2.98 -13.17
C LYS A 22 25.94 2.38 -11.81
N ILE A 23 26.97 2.31 -10.96
CA ILE A 23 26.85 1.83 -9.60
C ILE A 23 27.34 2.91 -8.65
N VAL A 24 26.58 3.16 -7.59
CA VAL A 24 26.96 4.04 -6.49
C VAL A 24 27.14 3.20 -5.24
N ALA A 25 28.20 3.43 -4.50
CA ALA A 25 28.49 2.78 -3.23
C ALA A 25 28.37 3.77 -2.08
N GLN A 26 27.69 3.39 -1.02
CA GLN A 26 27.56 4.18 0.21
C GLN A 26 27.82 3.32 1.44
N GLU A 27 28.41 3.92 2.48
CA GLU A 27 28.71 3.22 3.72
C GLU A 27 27.46 2.93 4.54
N THR A 28 26.44 3.78 4.43
CA THR A 28 25.20 3.67 5.17
C THR A 28 24.00 3.49 4.25
N TYR A 29 23.02 2.72 4.72
CA TYR A 29 21.71 2.63 4.07
C TYR A 29 20.83 3.76 4.61
N PRO A 30 20.16 4.53 3.75
CA PRO A 30 19.33 5.65 4.23
C PRO A 30 18.16 5.14 5.07
N ALA A 31 17.93 5.78 6.22
CA ALA A 31 16.84 5.45 7.10
C ALA A 31 15.50 5.91 6.50
N ARG A 32 14.55 4.99 6.42
CA ARG A 32 13.20 5.32 5.95
C ARG A 32 12.35 5.81 7.12
N ILE A 33 11.70 6.95 6.94
CA ILE A 33 10.72 7.48 7.90
C ILE A 33 9.34 6.98 7.48
N ASP A 34 8.53 6.55 8.43
CA ASP A 34 7.17 6.10 8.14
C ASP A 34 6.24 7.29 7.93
N HIS A 35 5.71 7.40 6.71
CA HIS A 35 4.73 8.41 6.32
C HIS A 35 3.46 7.69 5.88
N PRO A 36 2.41 7.61 6.73
CA PRO A 36 1.24 6.78 6.44
C PRO A 36 0.46 7.18 5.19
N ASP A 37 0.51 8.45 4.78
CA ASP A 37 -0.20 8.96 3.61
C ASP A 37 0.68 9.08 2.37
N SER A 38 1.86 8.48 2.38
CA SER A 38 2.82 8.53 1.29
C SER A 38 3.44 7.17 1.03
N ARG A 39 3.90 6.95 -0.20
CA ARG A 39 4.75 5.81 -0.51
C ARG A 39 6.20 6.26 -0.55
N SER A 40 7.11 5.37 -0.17
CA SER A 40 8.55 5.64 -0.15
C SER A 40 9.20 5.05 -1.39
N VAL A 41 10.03 5.84 -2.07
CA VAL A 41 10.78 5.41 -3.25
C VAL A 41 12.25 5.70 -3.01
N LEU A 42 13.10 4.70 -3.25
CA LEU A 42 14.55 4.88 -3.14
C LEU A 42 15.03 5.61 -4.38
N SER A 43 15.68 6.75 -4.19
CA SER A 43 16.08 7.68 -5.26
C SER A 43 17.54 8.08 -5.14
N TYR A 44 18.08 8.70 -6.19
CA TYR A 44 19.44 9.18 -6.22
C TYR A 44 19.52 10.58 -6.83
N SER A 45 20.32 11.44 -6.20
CA SER A 45 20.76 12.72 -6.77
C SER A 45 22.23 12.93 -6.44
N GLU A 46 22.92 13.75 -7.24
CA GLU A 46 24.33 14.03 -6.98
C GLU A 46 24.55 14.79 -5.68
N SER A 47 23.59 15.64 -5.30
CA SER A 47 23.67 16.45 -4.07
C SER A 47 23.39 15.66 -2.80
N GLU A 48 22.45 14.72 -2.83
CA GLU A 48 21.99 13.98 -1.65
C GLU A 48 22.46 12.53 -1.61
N GLY A 49 22.95 12.00 -2.75
CA GLY A 49 23.25 10.60 -2.89
C GLY A 49 21.97 9.75 -2.92
N VAL A 50 22.06 8.50 -2.46
CA VAL A 50 20.90 7.62 -2.34
C VAL A 50 20.09 8.03 -1.12
N HIS A 51 18.81 8.26 -1.30
CA HIS A 51 17.90 8.74 -0.27
C HIS A 51 16.47 8.26 -0.54
N TRP A 52 15.59 8.38 0.44
CA TRP A 52 14.19 8.11 0.28
C TRP A 52 13.43 9.36 -0.14
N GLU A 53 12.60 9.22 -1.17
CA GLU A 53 11.61 10.23 -1.52
C GLU A 53 10.23 9.72 -1.13
N TYR A 54 9.37 10.64 -0.67
CA TYR A 54 8.03 10.33 -0.18
C TYR A 54 7.02 10.96 -1.11
N ILE A 55 6.28 10.10 -1.85
CA ILE A 55 5.30 10.53 -2.84
C ILE A 55 3.92 10.43 -2.21
N PRO A 56 3.15 11.53 -2.10
CA PRO A 56 1.81 11.48 -1.54
C PRO A 56 0.93 10.49 -2.29
N LEU A 57 0.17 9.68 -1.53
CA LEU A 57 -0.79 8.75 -2.12
C LEU A 57 -1.98 9.52 -2.71
N THR A 58 -2.52 9.04 -3.83
CA THR A 58 -3.75 9.57 -4.40
C THR A 58 -4.94 9.21 -3.54
N GLN A 59 -6.08 9.88 -3.72
CA GLN A 59 -7.31 9.56 -3.00
C GLN A 59 -7.74 8.12 -3.26
N ARG A 60 -7.58 7.65 -4.50
CA ARG A 60 -7.88 6.28 -4.88
C ARG A 60 -6.99 5.28 -4.12
N GLU A 61 -5.69 5.54 -4.04
CA GLU A 61 -4.74 4.69 -3.31
C GLU A 61 -5.06 4.65 -1.82
N LEU A 62 -5.43 5.77 -1.22
CA LEU A 62 -5.84 5.85 0.18
C LEU A 62 -7.12 5.05 0.44
N ARG A 63 -8.09 5.09 -0.47
CA ARG A 63 -9.30 4.28 -0.38
C ARG A 63 -8.99 2.79 -0.46
N GLU A 64 -8.20 2.37 -1.43
CA GLU A 64 -7.81 0.97 -1.60
C GLU A 64 -7.08 0.44 -0.38
N ARG A 65 -6.18 1.23 0.19
CA ARG A 65 -5.48 0.91 1.41
C ARG A 65 -6.43 0.74 2.60
N ALA A 66 -7.41 1.63 2.74
CA ALA A 66 -8.42 1.53 3.80
C ALA A 66 -9.26 0.25 3.65
N TYR A 67 -9.61 -0.15 2.43
CA TYR A 67 -10.32 -1.41 2.17
C TYR A 67 -9.52 -2.64 2.61
N GLU A 68 -8.20 -2.60 2.48
CA GLU A 68 -7.31 -3.71 2.83
C GLU A 68 -6.97 -3.77 4.31
N THR A 69 -6.88 -2.62 4.98
CA THR A 69 -6.26 -2.55 6.31
C THR A 69 -7.20 -2.12 7.43
N GLU A 70 -8.29 -1.42 7.12
CA GLU A 70 -9.17 -0.87 8.14
C GLU A 70 -10.22 -1.87 8.59
N LYS A 71 -10.16 -2.26 9.87
CA LYS A 71 -11.14 -3.17 10.51
C LYS A 71 -12.40 -2.37 10.86
N CYS A 72 -13.32 -2.27 9.91
CA CYS A 72 -14.50 -1.40 10.04
C CYS A 72 -15.85 -2.12 9.91
N ILE A 73 -15.85 -3.43 9.67
CA ILE A 73 -17.07 -4.22 9.53
C ILE A 73 -17.15 -5.23 10.67
N THR A 74 -18.19 -5.14 11.49
CA THR A 74 -18.46 -6.13 12.53
C THR A 74 -19.56 -7.07 12.04
N TYR A 75 -19.25 -8.35 11.92
CA TYR A 75 -20.17 -9.37 11.45
C TYR A 75 -19.92 -10.70 12.14
N ALA A 76 -20.98 -11.30 12.68
CA ALA A 76 -20.94 -12.61 13.34
C ALA A 76 -19.87 -12.74 14.43
N GLY A 77 -19.63 -11.67 15.19
CA GLY A 77 -18.62 -11.64 16.26
C GLY A 77 -17.19 -11.38 15.78
N GLU A 78 -17.00 -11.16 14.50
CA GLU A 78 -15.70 -10.85 13.90
C GLU A 78 -15.63 -9.38 13.44
N ILE A 79 -14.45 -8.81 13.47
CA ILE A 79 -14.19 -7.46 12.93
C ILE A 79 -13.36 -7.63 11.66
N LEU A 80 -13.90 -7.19 10.52
CA LEU A 80 -13.34 -7.45 9.20
C LEU A 80 -12.97 -6.15 8.49
N THR A 81 -11.99 -6.24 7.59
CA THR A 81 -11.76 -5.22 6.56
C THR A 81 -12.79 -5.40 5.43
N VAL A 82 -12.91 -4.39 4.55
CA VAL A 82 -13.77 -4.51 3.36
C VAL A 82 -13.36 -5.72 2.50
N ASP A 83 -12.07 -5.92 2.30
CA ASP A 83 -11.57 -7.04 1.48
C ASP A 83 -11.86 -8.40 2.11
N GLU A 84 -11.70 -8.53 3.42
CA GLU A 84 -12.05 -9.75 4.14
C GLU A 84 -13.57 -10.04 4.07
N ALA A 85 -14.39 -9.00 4.20
CA ALA A 85 -15.83 -9.12 4.09
C ALA A 85 -16.26 -9.51 2.67
N ASN A 86 -15.60 -8.98 1.63
CA ASN A 86 -15.86 -9.38 0.24
C ASN A 86 -15.56 -10.85 -0.01
N LYS A 87 -14.48 -11.38 0.54
CA LYS A 87 -14.15 -12.81 0.46
C LYS A 87 -15.22 -13.66 1.11
N ARG A 88 -15.68 -13.26 2.29
CA ARG A 88 -16.74 -13.96 3.02
C ARG A 88 -18.06 -13.94 2.22
N TRP A 89 -18.37 -12.79 1.63
CA TRP A 89 -19.54 -12.63 0.78
C TRP A 89 -19.49 -13.55 -0.45
N GLN A 90 -18.35 -13.67 -1.11
CA GLN A 90 -18.16 -14.57 -2.26
C GLN A 90 -18.39 -16.03 -1.86
N GLU A 91 -17.89 -16.45 -0.71
CA GLU A 91 -18.12 -17.79 -0.18
C GLU A 91 -19.61 -18.06 0.05
N TYR A 92 -20.32 -17.10 0.65
CA TYR A 92 -21.76 -17.23 0.89
C TYR A 92 -22.55 -17.26 -0.42
N GLN A 93 -22.18 -16.49 -1.41
CA GLN A 93 -22.81 -16.51 -2.73
C GLN A 93 -22.63 -17.88 -3.41
N ALA A 94 -21.45 -18.44 -3.36
CA ALA A 94 -21.15 -19.76 -3.93
C ALA A 94 -21.96 -20.87 -3.26
N GLU A 95 -22.26 -20.74 -1.96
CA GLU A 95 -23.04 -21.70 -1.19
C GLU A 95 -24.55 -21.46 -1.29
N GLY A 96 -25.00 -20.36 -1.91
CA GLY A 96 -26.40 -19.97 -1.94
C GLY A 96 -26.91 -19.52 -0.57
N ASN A 97 -26.02 -19.03 0.31
CA ASN A 97 -26.35 -18.66 1.68
C ASN A 97 -27.00 -17.25 1.74
N VAL A 98 -28.14 -17.16 2.42
CA VAL A 98 -28.88 -15.89 2.58
C VAL A 98 -28.09 -14.81 3.36
N LYS A 99 -27.07 -15.20 4.12
CA LYS A 99 -26.19 -14.27 4.86
C LYS A 99 -25.43 -13.31 3.94
N SER A 100 -25.30 -13.63 2.65
CA SER A 100 -24.68 -12.74 1.68
C SER A 100 -25.41 -11.39 1.59
N ALA A 101 -26.74 -11.37 1.71
CA ALA A 101 -27.52 -10.14 1.67
C ALA A 101 -27.22 -9.22 2.88
N GLU A 102 -27.08 -9.80 4.07
CA GLU A 102 -26.72 -9.06 5.28
C GLU A 102 -25.34 -8.43 5.15
N LEU A 103 -24.41 -9.23 4.68
CA LEU A 103 -23.02 -8.78 4.51
C LEU A 103 -22.90 -7.71 3.42
N THR A 104 -23.69 -7.79 2.34
CA THR A 104 -23.76 -6.77 1.29
C THR A 104 -24.06 -5.40 1.86
N ALA A 105 -25.04 -5.26 2.71
CA ALA A 105 -25.42 -3.99 3.33
C ALA A 105 -24.27 -3.39 4.14
N LEU A 106 -23.56 -4.22 4.92
CA LEU A 106 -22.43 -3.80 5.72
C LEU A 106 -21.24 -3.34 4.86
N ILE A 107 -20.96 -4.08 3.78
CA ILE A 107 -19.89 -3.74 2.84
C ILE A 107 -20.19 -2.39 2.15
N VAL A 108 -21.40 -2.20 1.65
CA VAL A 108 -21.81 -0.95 0.99
C VAL A 108 -21.67 0.23 1.93
N SER A 109 -22.13 0.11 3.18
CA SER A 109 -22.02 1.15 4.18
C SER A 109 -20.56 1.51 4.49
N ALA A 110 -19.70 0.50 4.66
CA ALA A 110 -18.27 0.71 4.91
C ALA A 110 -17.56 1.39 3.73
N LYS A 111 -17.84 0.95 2.52
CA LYS A 111 -17.28 1.57 1.30
C LYS A 111 -17.71 3.02 1.14
N THR A 112 -18.96 3.33 1.43
CA THR A 112 -19.49 4.69 1.39
C THR A 112 -18.74 5.59 2.36
N ASN A 113 -18.55 5.15 3.60
CA ASN A 113 -17.80 5.91 4.61
C ASN A 113 -16.35 6.17 4.18
N ILE A 114 -15.70 5.19 3.60
CA ILE A 114 -14.32 5.32 3.12
C ILE A 114 -14.25 6.29 1.95
N ARG A 115 -15.19 6.21 0.99
CA ARG A 115 -15.26 7.14 -0.14
C ARG A 115 -15.50 8.58 0.27
N GLU A 116 -16.28 8.79 1.32
CA GLU A 116 -16.54 10.13 1.86
C GLU A 116 -15.29 10.74 2.50
N ARG A 117 -14.44 9.93 3.13
CA ARG A 117 -13.16 10.39 3.69
C ARG A 117 -12.12 10.70 2.62
N TYR A 118 -12.15 9.99 1.49
CA TYR A 118 -11.20 10.11 0.39
C TYR A 118 -11.95 10.32 -0.94
N PRO A 119 -12.60 11.46 -1.12
CA PRO A 119 -13.39 11.72 -2.33
C PRO A 119 -12.52 11.89 -3.56
N ASP A 120 -13.08 11.57 -4.73
CA ASP A 120 -12.45 11.88 -6.00
C ASP A 120 -12.52 13.39 -6.25
N ASN A 121 -11.39 13.94 -6.68
CA ASN A 121 -11.28 15.35 -7.06
C ASN A 121 -11.19 15.49 -8.57
#